data_5062c3c727a437a30e2e6aeb90283ae1
#
_entry.id   5062c3c727a437a30e2e6aeb90283ae1
#
_cell.length_a   1.000
_cell.length_b   1.000
_cell.length_c   1.000
_cell.angle_alpha   90.00
_cell.angle_beta   90.00
_cell.angle_gamma   90.00
#
_symmetry.space_group_name_H-M   'P 1'
#
loop_
_entity.id
_entity.type
_entity.pdbx_description
1 polymer ?
#
loop_
_entity_poly.entity_id
_entity_poly.type
_entity_poly.pdbx_seq_one_letter_code
_entity_poly.pdbx_strand_id
1 'polypeptide(L)'
;MGFESKMTIPTLEGSEQTVSQGPTAAIVPIKQLGTNGGGYFGVNSSHPLENPTYLTNIVECWSILIIPMAMVFALGFYTRRKKLAYSIYGVMLFAFLVGVCINVNQEMGGNPRIDELGIAQDNGAMEGKEVRLGAGATALWSIVTTVTSNGSVNGMHDSTMPLSGMMAVSYTHLR
;
A
#
# COMPACT_ATOMS: atom_id res chain seq x y z
N MET A 1 -14.53 -9.42 -6.72
CA MET A 1 -15.60 -9.28 -5.72
C MET A 1 -16.71 -8.44 -6.35
N GLY A 2 -17.96 -8.89 -6.27
CA GLY A 2 -19.13 -8.18 -6.77
C GLY A 2 -20.00 -7.70 -5.61
N PHE A 3 -21.08 -6.99 -5.93
CA PHE A 3 -22.11 -6.59 -4.93
C PHE A 3 -23.01 -7.76 -4.56
N GLU A 4 -22.46 -8.94 -4.44
CA GLU A 4 -23.16 -10.17 -4.14
C GLU A 4 -23.53 -10.27 -2.66
N SER A 5 -24.51 -11.11 -2.37
CA SER A 5 -24.92 -11.43 -1.00
C SER A 5 -23.80 -12.16 -0.24
N LYS A 6 -23.96 -12.30 1.05
CA LYS A 6 -23.06 -13.09 1.90
C LYS A 6 -22.88 -14.50 1.32
N MET A 7 -21.66 -14.98 1.30
CA MET A 7 -21.30 -16.34 0.89
C MET A 7 -20.89 -17.14 2.13
N THR A 8 -21.45 -18.32 2.30
CA THR A 8 -21.06 -19.24 3.36
C THR A 8 -20.08 -20.27 2.80
N ILE A 9 -18.91 -20.39 3.41
CA ILE A 9 -17.85 -21.30 2.98
C ILE A 9 -17.55 -22.27 4.14
N PRO A 10 -17.46 -23.58 3.88
CA PRO A 10 -16.98 -24.52 4.88
C PRO A 10 -15.49 -24.29 5.16
N THR A 11 -15.11 -24.22 6.44
CA THR A 11 -13.70 -24.11 6.85
C THR A 11 -13.05 -25.49 6.92
N LEU A 12 -11.71 -25.52 6.93
CA LEU A 12 -10.95 -26.76 7.09
C LEU A 12 -11.24 -27.47 8.43
N GLU A 13 -11.71 -26.74 9.43
CA GLU A 13 -12.07 -27.24 10.76
C GLU A 13 -13.51 -27.76 10.82
N GLY A 14 -14.25 -27.75 9.71
CA GLY A 14 -15.62 -28.26 9.63
C GLY A 14 -16.69 -27.29 10.13
N SER A 15 -16.33 -26.03 10.46
CA SER A 15 -17.26 -24.94 10.77
C SER A 15 -17.66 -24.17 9.52
N GLU A 16 -18.75 -23.41 9.59
CA GLU A 16 -19.18 -22.52 8.50
C GLU A 16 -18.69 -21.09 8.76
N GLN A 17 -18.07 -20.47 7.75
CA GLN A 17 -17.68 -19.08 7.76
C GLN A 17 -18.53 -18.27 6.79
N THR A 18 -19.14 -17.20 7.28
CA THR A 18 -19.88 -16.26 6.43
C THR A 18 -18.97 -15.13 5.97
N VAL A 19 -18.81 -15.00 4.65
CA VAL A 19 -17.98 -13.98 4.00
C VAL A 19 -18.86 -12.87 3.45
N SER A 20 -18.62 -11.64 3.87
CA SER A 20 -19.27 -10.44 3.35
C SER A 20 -18.58 -9.96 2.07
N GLN A 21 -19.23 -10.05 0.92
CA GLN A 21 -18.64 -9.67 -0.39
C GLN A 21 -19.05 -8.26 -0.81
N GLY A 22 -20.32 -7.94 -0.75
CA GLY A 22 -20.87 -6.66 -1.21
C GLY A 22 -20.30 -5.44 -0.47
N PRO A 23 -20.35 -5.38 0.87
CA PRO A 23 -19.79 -4.26 1.63
C PRO A 23 -18.29 -4.08 1.40
N THR A 24 -17.53 -5.18 1.32
CA THR A 24 -16.09 -5.14 1.04
C THR A 24 -15.82 -4.55 -0.34
N ALA A 25 -16.57 -4.98 -1.37
CA ALA A 25 -16.42 -4.46 -2.73
C ALA A 25 -16.76 -2.97 -2.85
N ALA A 26 -17.66 -2.44 -2.01
CA ALA A 26 -17.97 -1.01 -1.99
C ALA A 26 -16.88 -0.20 -1.29
N ILE A 27 -16.35 -0.69 -0.17
CA ILE A 27 -15.39 0.05 0.66
C ILE A 27 -14.01 0.14 0.01
N VAL A 28 -13.52 -0.93 -0.65
CA VAL A 28 -12.17 -0.96 -1.24
C VAL A 28 -11.94 0.18 -2.25
N PRO A 29 -12.80 0.43 -3.27
CA PRO A 29 -12.62 1.56 -4.17
C PRO A 29 -12.65 2.90 -3.45
N ILE A 30 -13.56 3.08 -2.48
CA ILE A 30 -13.70 4.34 -1.74
C ILE A 30 -12.43 4.65 -0.96
N LYS A 31 -11.89 3.68 -0.21
CA LYS A 31 -10.69 3.88 0.61
C LYS A 31 -9.46 4.20 -0.23
N GLN A 32 -9.35 3.65 -1.44
CA GLN A 32 -8.17 3.84 -2.28
C GLN A 32 -8.27 5.11 -3.13
N LEU A 33 -9.34 5.28 -3.91
CA LEU A 33 -9.53 6.46 -4.75
C LEU A 33 -9.71 7.75 -3.94
N GLY A 34 -10.40 7.67 -2.80
CA GLY A 34 -10.60 8.81 -1.91
C GLY A 34 -9.39 9.19 -1.07
N THR A 35 -8.32 8.39 -1.09
CA THR A 35 -7.12 8.54 -0.25
C THR A 35 -7.44 8.72 1.24
N ASN A 36 -8.49 8.09 1.72
CA ASN A 36 -8.93 8.15 3.12
C ASN A 36 -8.48 6.94 3.96
N GLY A 37 -8.03 5.88 3.30
CA GLY A 37 -7.55 4.67 3.98
C GLY A 37 -8.63 3.89 4.71
N GLY A 38 -8.18 3.01 5.61
CA GLY A 38 -9.05 2.08 6.32
C GLY A 38 -9.34 0.81 5.52
N GLY A 39 -10.28 0.01 5.99
CA GLY A 39 -10.69 -1.22 5.35
C GLY A 39 -11.98 -1.74 5.95
N TYR A 40 -12.59 -2.71 5.31
CA TYR A 40 -13.70 -3.46 5.88
C TYR A 40 -13.23 -4.41 6.97
N PHE A 41 -12.07 -5.03 6.75
CA PHE A 41 -11.36 -5.85 7.74
C PHE A 41 -10.30 -5.02 8.47
N GLY A 42 -10.04 -5.34 9.75
CA GLY A 42 -9.13 -4.57 10.60
C GLY A 42 -7.69 -4.48 10.10
N VAL A 43 -7.23 -5.46 9.32
CA VAL A 43 -5.89 -5.50 8.73
C VAL A 43 -5.81 -4.82 7.36
N ASN A 44 -6.85 -4.14 6.93
CA ASN A 44 -6.90 -3.40 5.65
C ASN A 44 -6.60 -4.29 4.43
N SER A 45 -5.79 -3.78 3.51
CA SER A 45 -5.38 -4.47 2.28
C SER A 45 -4.35 -5.60 2.50
N SER A 46 -4.01 -5.93 3.75
CA SER A 46 -3.36 -7.22 4.08
C SER A 46 -4.37 -8.36 4.00
N HIS A 47 -5.65 -8.09 4.21
CA HIS A 47 -6.68 -9.12 4.22
C HIS A 47 -6.89 -9.71 2.82
N PRO A 48 -6.90 -11.07 2.67
CA PRO A 48 -7.03 -11.71 1.36
C PRO A 48 -8.32 -11.35 0.59
N LEU A 49 -9.40 -11.02 1.31
CA LEU A 49 -10.67 -10.64 0.67
C LEU A 49 -10.70 -9.17 0.21
N GLU A 50 -9.81 -8.33 0.69
CA GLU A 50 -9.66 -6.94 0.20
C GLU A 50 -8.65 -6.86 -0.94
N ASN A 51 -7.52 -7.54 -0.80
CA ASN A 51 -6.43 -7.51 -1.77
C ASN A 51 -5.90 -8.94 -2.01
N PRO A 52 -6.60 -9.75 -2.80
CA PRO A 52 -6.31 -11.19 -2.95
C PRO A 52 -5.05 -11.50 -3.77
N THR A 53 -4.70 -10.66 -4.75
CA THR A 53 -3.68 -10.97 -5.75
C THR A 53 -2.70 -9.82 -5.98
N TYR A 54 -1.60 -10.13 -6.65
CA TYR A 54 -0.64 -9.10 -7.11
C TYR A 54 -1.30 -8.08 -8.06
N LEU A 55 -2.23 -8.53 -8.90
CA LEU A 55 -2.96 -7.63 -9.79
C LEU A 55 -3.82 -6.63 -9.01
N THR A 56 -4.56 -7.10 -8.01
CA THR A 56 -5.36 -6.22 -7.14
C THR A 56 -4.47 -5.25 -6.38
N ASN A 57 -3.31 -5.70 -5.89
CA ASN A 57 -2.33 -4.87 -5.23
C ASN A 57 -1.84 -3.70 -6.11
N ILE A 58 -1.51 -3.98 -7.38
CA ILE A 58 -1.10 -2.96 -8.35
C ILE A 58 -2.25 -1.99 -8.66
N VAL A 59 -3.46 -2.50 -8.88
CA VAL A 59 -4.65 -1.69 -9.17
C VAL A 59 -4.98 -0.77 -7.98
N GLU A 60 -4.89 -1.26 -6.75
CA GLU A 60 -5.10 -0.46 -5.55
C GLU A 60 -4.02 0.61 -5.39
N CYS A 61 -2.73 0.29 -5.56
CA CYS A 61 -1.64 1.27 -5.55
C CYS A 61 -1.86 2.37 -6.58
N TRP A 62 -2.25 1.99 -7.80
CA TRP A 62 -2.53 2.95 -8.86
C TRP A 62 -3.74 3.84 -8.52
N SER A 63 -4.77 3.25 -7.93
CA SER A 63 -5.97 3.97 -7.49
C SER A 63 -5.67 5.03 -6.42
N ILE A 64 -4.75 4.74 -5.51
CA ILE A 64 -4.28 5.69 -4.50
C ILE A 64 -3.58 6.90 -5.14
N LEU A 65 -2.81 6.69 -6.19
CA LEU A 65 -1.98 7.73 -6.80
C LEU A 65 -2.72 8.60 -7.83
N ILE A 66 -3.71 8.04 -8.55
CA ILE A 66 -4.28 8.68 -9.74
C ILE A 66 -4.94 10.03 -9.46
N ILE A 67 -5.75 10.13 -8.39
CA ILE A 67 -6.44 11.39 -8.07
C ILE A 67 -5.47 12.46 -7.57
N PRO A 68 -4.55 12.21 -6.63
CA PRO A 68 -3.53 13.19 -6.25
C PRO A 68 -2.68 13.67 -7.43
N MET A 69 -2.27 12.78 -8.34
CA MET A 69 -1.57 13.18 -9.56
C MET A 69 -2.42 14.09 -10.44
N ALA A 70 -3.68 13.73 -10.67
CA ALA A 70 -4.61 14.53 -11.47
C ALA A 70 -4.83 15.93 -10.87
N MET A 71 -4.87 16.06 -9.54
CA MET A 71 -5.04 17.36 -8.85
C MET A 71 -3.88 18.32 -9.13
N VAL A 72 -2.64 17.83 -9.23
CA VAL A 72 -1.48 18.67 -9.59
C VAL A 72 -1.66 19.29 -10.99
N PHE A 73 -2.12 18.48 -11.95
CA PHE A 73 -2.39 18.98 -13.30
C PHE A 73 -3.62 19.90 -13.32
N ALA A 74 -4.67 19.60 -12.56
CA ALA A 74 -5.84 20.47 -12.42
C ALA A 74 -5.45 21.86 -11.91
N LEU A 75 -4.54 21.95 -10.92
CA LEU A 75 -3.97 23.19 -10.44
C LEU A 75 -3.28 23.98 -11.58
N GLY A 76 -2.51 23.29 -12.42
CA GLY A 76 -1.83 23.90 -13.57
C GLY A 76 -2.80 24.47 -14.61
N PHE A 77 -3.93 23.78 -14.84
CA PHE A 77 -5.00 24.28 -15.71
C PHE A 77 -5.74 25.48 -15.09
N TYR A 78 -6.11 25.38 -13.81
CA TYR A 78 -6.81 26.44 -13.09
C TYR A 78 -5.99 27.74 -13.04
N THR A 79 -4.71 27.64 -12.72
CA THR A 79 -3.80 28.79 -12.65
C THR A 79 -3.29 29.26 -14.02
N ARG A 80 -3.64 28.56 -15.11
CA ARG A 80 -3.13 28.77 -16.48
C ARG A 80 -1.60 28.67 -16.58
N ARG A 81 -0.94 27.97 -15.66
CA ARG A 81 0.52 27.82 -15.56
C ARG A 81 0.93 26.35 -15.68
N LYS A 82 0.77 25.77 -16.86
CA LYS A 82 1.10 24.37 -17.11
C LYS A 82 2.55 24.00 -16.72
N LYS A 83 3.50 24.89 -16.99
CA LYS A 83 4.92 24.66 -16.61
C LYS A 83 5.10 24.49 -15.10
N LEU A 84 4.35 25.21 -14.28
CA LEU A 84 4.36 25.08 -12.84
C LEU A 84 3.88 23.67 -12.41
N ALA A 85 2.78 23.19 -13.00
CA ALA A 85 2.28 21.84 -12.70
C ALA A 85 3.30 20.76 -13.05
N TYR A 86 3.95 20.84 -14.21
CA TYR A 86 5.00 19.88 -14.59
C TYR A 86 6.21 19.95 -13.65
N SER A 87 6.61 21.14 -13.19
CA SER A 87 7.72 21.27 -12.22
C SER A 87 7.35 20.65 -10.88
N ILE A 88 6.16 20.94 -10.35
CA ILE A 88 5.67 20.35 -9.09
C ILE A 88 5.60 18.83 -9.23
N TYR A 89 4.95 18.34 -10.29
CA TYR A 89 4.83 16.91 -10.53
C TYR A 89 6.20 16.22 -10.65
N GLY A 90 7.15 16.85 -11.36
CA GLY A 90 8.50 16.32 -11.52
C GLY A 90 9.24 16.16 -10.18
N VAL A 91 9.16 17.15 -9.30
CA VAL A 91 9.77 17.08 -7.96
C VAL A 91 9.09 15.99 -7.12
N MET A 92 7.75 15.93 -7.12
CA MET A 92 7.00 14.91 -6.39
C MET A 92 7.32 13.50 -6.89
N LEU A 93 7.35 13.32 -8.22
CA LEU A 93 7.70 12.04 -8.83
C LEU A 93 9.13 11.62 -8.50
N PHE A 94 10.08 12.55 -8.56
CA PHE A 94 11.48 12.28 -8.20
C PHE A 94 11.60 11.82 -6.74
N ALA A 95 11.00 12.55 -5.81
CA ALA A 95 11.00 12.18 -4.39
C ALA A 95 10.34 10.82 -4.16
N PHE A 96 9.20 10.56 -4.82
CA PHE A 96 8.52 9.27 -4.77
C PHE A 96 9.42 8.12 -5.24
N LEU A 97 10.06 8.26 -6.39
CA LEU A 97 10.94 7.22 -6.94
C LEU A 97 12.15 6.96 -6.04
N VAL A 98 12.77 8.01 -5.49
CA VAL A 98 13.85 7.86 -4.51
C VAL A 98 13.38 7.10 -3.27
N GLY A 99 12.21 7.47 -2.73
CA GLY A 99 11.62 6.79 -1.58
C GLY A 99 11.34 5.31 -1.86
N VAL A 100 10.74 5.00 -3.01
CA VAL A 100 10.48 3.63 -3.44
C VAL A 100 11.78 2.83 -3.57
N CYS A 101 12.80 3.39 -4.23
CA CYS A 101 14.09 2.71 -4.39
C CYS A 101 14.74 2.39 -3.05
N ILE A 102 14.77 3.35 -2.12
CA ILE A 102 15.34 3.13 -0.78
C ILE A 102 14.55 2.05 -0.05
N ASN A 103 13.21 2.18 -0.03
CA ASN A 103 12.35 1.30 0.74
C ASN A 103 12.39 -0.15 0.23
N VAL A 104 12.28 -0.34 -1.08
CA VAL A 104 12.35 -1.67 -1.68
C VAL A 104 13.71 -2.33 -1.44
N ASN A 105 14.82 -1.58 -1.61
CA ASN A 105 16.14 -2.14 -1.34
C ASN A 105 16.33 -2.55 0.13
N GLN A 106 15.81 -1.76 1.07
CA GLN A 106 15.93 -2.08 2.50
C GLN A 106 15.10 -3.32 2.87
N GLU A 107 13.86 -3.39 2.43
CA GLU A 107 12.98 -4.51 2.76
C GLU A 107 13.38 -5.81 2.06
N MET A 108 13.87 -5.73 0.83
CA MET A 108 14.37 -6.90 0.09
C MET A 108 15.73 -7.39 0.59
N GLY A 109 16.52 -6.53 1.25
CA GLY A 109 17.82 -6.89 1.81
C GLY A 109 17.76 -7.77 3.06
N GLY A 110 16.58 -7.94 3.65
CA GLY A 110 16.41 -8.70 4.89
C GLY A 110 16.82 -7.91 6.15
N ASN A 111 16.58 -8.51 7.31
CA ASN A 111 16.91 -7.92 8.61
C ASN A 111 18.23 -8.51 9.14
N PRO A 112 19.31 -7.75 9.27
CA PRO A 112 20.61 -8.25 9.74
C PRO A 112 20.56 -8.96 11.08
N ARG A 113 19.65 -8.56 11.99
CA ARG A 113 19.50 -9.20 13.28
C ARG A 113 18.89 -10.61 13.19
N ILE A 114 18.06 -10.84 12.18
CA ILE A 114 17.48 -12.17 11.91
C ILE A 114 18.55 -13.06 11.25
N ASP A 115 19.40 -12.50 10.41
CA ASP A 115 20.55 -13.19 9.82
C ASP A 115 21.53 -13.67 10.89
N GLU A 116 21.80 -12.85 11.93
CA GLU A 116 22.63 -13.23 13.07
C GLU A 116 22.09 -14.45 13.84
N LEU A 117 20.77 -14.69 13.78
CA LEU A 117 20.12 -15.87 14.37
C LEU A 117 20.21 -17.11 13.47
N GLY A 118 20.81 -17.01 12.27
CA GLY A 118 20.93 -18.10 11.32
C GLY A 118 19.63 -18.45 10.59
N ILE A 119 18.66 -17.53 10.54
CA ILE A 119 17.37 -17.73 9.87
C ILE A 119 17.50 -17.20 8.44
N ALA A 120 17.26 -18.06 7.45
CA ALA A 120 17.28 -17.67 6.03
C ALA A 120 16.17 -16.66 5.69
N GLN A 121 16.52 -15.60 4.95
CA GLN A 121 15.62 -14.52 4.55
C GLN A 121 15.58 -14.35 3.03
N ASP A 122 15.43 -15.44 2.29
CA ASP A 122 15.44 -15.44 0.81
C ASP A 122 14.39 -14.49 0.17
N ASN A 123 13.33 -14.19 0.91
CA ASN A 123 12.24 -13.30 0.47
C ASN A 123 12.33 -11.87 1.07
N GLY A 124 13.46 -11.51 1.66
CA GLY A 124 13.65 -10.23 2.34
C GLY A 124 13.07 -10.19 3.76
N ALA A 125 12.92 -8.99 4.33
CA ALA A 125 12.36 -8.78 5.66
C ALA A 125 10.85 -9.03 5.65
N MET A 126 10.44 -10.25 6.00
CA MET A 126 9.03 -10.69 5.93
C MET A 126 8.24 -10.44 7.22
N GLU A 127 8.86 -9.91 8.28
CA GLU A 127 8.15 -9.57 9.51
C GLU A 127 6.99 -8.60 9.22
N GLY A 128 5.82 -8.93 9.74
CA GLY A 128 4.61 -8.11 9.56
C GLY A 128 4.09 -8.00 8.12
N LYS A 129 4.55 -8.86 7.21
CA LYS A 129 4.18 -8.83 5.79
C LYS A 129 3.52 -10.14 5.36
N GLU A 130 2.62 -10.01 4.37
CA GLU A 130 1.91 -11.15 3.80
C GLU A 130 2.78 -11.90 2.79
N VAL A 131 2.94 -13.21 2.97
CA VAL A 131 3.74 -14.06 2.07
C VAL A 131 3.27 -13.97 0.62
N ARG A 132 1.96 -13.87 0.40
CA ARG A 132 1.38 -13.77 -0.95
C ARG A 132 1.75 -12.48 -1.70
N LEU A 133 2.11 -11.40 -0.98
CA LEU A 133 2.50 -10.12 -1.56
C LEU A 133 4.02 -9.91 -1.56
N GLY A 134 4.69 -10.38 -0.50
CA GLY A 134 6.12 -10.28 -0.34
C GLY A 134 6.63 -8.91 0.13
N ALA A 135 7.91 -8.84 0.45
CA ALA A 135 8.55 -7.64 1.00
C ALA A 135 8.54 -6.47 0.02
N GLY A 136 8.83 -6.71 -1.26
CA GLY A 136 8.92 -5.65 -2.27
C GLY A 136 7.58 -4.94 -2.53
N ALA A 137 6.49 -5.69 -2.66
CA ALA A 137 5.16 -5.08 -2.88
C ALA A 137 4.66 -4.32 -1.64
N THR A 138 4.99 -4.80 -0.44
CA THR A 138 4.66 -4.10 0.80
C THR A 138 5.48 -2.83 0.95
N ALA A 139 6.77 -2.87 0.59
CA ALA A 139 7.65 -1.70 0.57
C ALA A 139 7.13 -0.61 -0.39
N LEU A 140 6.72 -0.98 -1.60
CA LEU A 140 6.09 -0.05 -2.54
C LEU A 140 4.83 0.57 -1.96
N TRP A 141 3.93 -0.27 -1.43
CA TRP A 141 2.67 0.20 -0.85
C TRP A 141 2.89 1.21 0.28
N SER A 142 3.86 0.97 1.15
CA SER A 142 4.12 1.87 2.28
C SER A 142 4.48 3.28 1.83
N ILE A 143 5.22 3.43 0.73
CA ILE A 143 5.51 4.74 0.15
C ILE A 143 4.28 5.34 -0.53
N VAL A 144 3.56 4.55 -1.34
CA VAL A 144 2.33 4.99 -2.03
C VAL A 144 1.30 5.56 -1.04
N THR A 145 1.03 4.83 0.05
CA THR A 145 0.05 5.25 1.04
C THR A 145 0.51 6.47 1.85
N THR A 146 1.81 6.59 2.09
CA THR A 146 2.38 7.69 2.88
C THR A 146 2.42 8.99 2.09
N VAL A 147 2.87 8.97 0.83
CA VAL A 147 2.95 10.20 0.00
C VAL A 147 1.59 10.82 -0.32
N THR A 148 0.53 10.02 -0.26
CA THR A 148 -0.84 10.47 -0.56
C THR A 148 -1.71 10.70 0.68
N SER A 149 -1.21 10.42 1.88
CA SER A 149 -1.98 10.40 3.14
C SER A 149 -3.11 9.38 3.18
N ASN A 150 -3.06 8.34 2.39
CA ASN A 150 -4.14 7.36 2.32
C ASN A 150 -4.35 6.66 3.68
N GLY A 151 -3.30 6.07 4.24
CA GLY A 151 -3.35 5.35 5.52
C GLY A 151 -3.79 3.88 5.40
N SER A 152 -4.22 3.39 4.22
CA SER A 152 -4.40 1.96 4.04
C SER A 152 -3.06 1.25 3.97
N VAL A 153 -3.01 0.01 4.46
CA VAL A 153 -1.77 -0.78 4.54
C VAL A 153 -2.01 -2.19 4.01
N ASN A 154 -0.99 -2.79 3.42
CA ASN A 154 -0.98 -4.20 3.05
C ASN A 154 0.06 -5.02 3.84
N GLY A 155 0.60 -4.44 4.89
CA GLY A 155 1.52 -5.02 5.86
C GLY A 155 1.67 -4.10 7.07
N MET A 156 2.35 -4.56 8.10
CA MET A 156 2.57 -3.82 9.34
C MET A 156 3.71 -2.80 9.14
N HIS A 157 3.42 -1.52 9.23
CA HIS A 157 4.44 -0.47 9.08
C HIS A 157 5.43 -0.42 10.25
N ASP A 158 5.00 -0.86 11.44
CA ASP A 158 5.86 -0.91 12.63
C ASP A 158 6.97 -1.97 12.54
N SER A 159 6.79 -2.99 11.68
CA SER A 159 7.75 -4.06 11.41
C SER A 159 8.66 -3.76 10.20
N THR A 160 8.70 -2.52 9.72
CA THR A 160 9.59 -2.15 8.61
C THR A 160 11.02 -1.89 9.08
N MET A 161 11.97 -2.05 8.17
CA MET A 161 13.38 -1.72 8.43
C MET A 161 13.54 -0.25 8.83
N PRO A 162 14.53 0.11 9.67
CA PRO A 162 14.68 1.47 10.20
C PRO A 162 14.70 2.57 9.13
N LEU A 163 15.40 2.36 8.01
CA LEU A 163 15.41 3.34 6.90
C LEU A 163 14.07 3.40 6.18
N SER A 164 13.36 2.30 6.07
CA SER A 164 11.99 2.27 5.52
C SER A 164 11.04 3.08 6.39
N GLY A 165 11.10 2.90 7.69
CA GLY A 165 10.33 3.69 8.66
C GLY A 165 10.69 5.17 8.61
N MET A 166 11.97 5.50 8.50
CA MET A 166 12.43 6.89 8.34
C MET A 166 11.85 7.54 7.08
N MET A 167 11.77 6.82 5.96
CA MET A 167 11.16 7.35 4.73
C MET A 167 9.68 7.68 4.94
N ALA A 168 8.91 6.79 5.56
CA ALA A 168 7.50 7.03 5.87
C ALA A 168 7.32 8.25 6.78
N VAL A 169 8.13 8.40 7.84
CA VAL A 169 8.11 9.55 8.75
C VAL A 169 8.51 10.84 8.03
N SER A 170 9.54 10.79 7.16
CA SER A 170 9.99 11.96 6.40
C SER A 170 8.88 12.52 5.51
N TYR A 171 8.15 11.68 4.79
CA TYR A 171 7.00 12.12 3.98
C TYR A 171 5.89 12.73 4.84
N THR A 172 5.67 12.25 6.04
CA THR A 172 4.68 12.80 6.97
C THR A 172 5.05 14.22 7.42
N HIS A 173 6.34 14.51 7.59
CA HIS A 173 6.83 15.81 8.05
C HIS A 173 7.09 16.83 6.92
N LEU A 174 7.20 16.39 5.67
CA LEU A 174 7.41 17.29 4.52
C LEU A 174 6.11 17.87 3.94
N ARG A 175 4.99 17.63 4.56
CA ARG A 175 3.67 18.16 4.19
C ARG A 175 3.41 19.54 4.70
#